data_6c1bbd4764c70769148b292d2c2ea07b
#
_entry.id   6c1bbd4764c70769148b292d2c2ea07b
#
_cell.length_a   1.000
_cell.length_b   1.000
_cell.length_c   1.000
_cell.angle_alpha   90.00
_cell.angle_beta   90.00
_cell.angle_gamma   90.00
#
_symmetry.space_group_name_H-M   'P 1'
#
loop_
_entity.id
_entity.type
_entity.pdbx_description
1 polymer ?
#
loop_
_entity_poly.entity_id
_entity_poly.type
_entity_poly.pdbx_seq_one_letter_code
_entity_poly.pdbx_strand_id
1 'polypeptide(L)'
;MRGFSLLLLIATSTMLPGCVGTLVDVATLPVRAGAKAVELATTSQAEADENRGRELRKREERLGKLERAYAKQRKKCEDGSEKACEEARASYAEIQEILPTIPAEPDD
;
A
#
# COMPACT_ATOMS: atom_id res chain seq x y z
N MET A 1 35.98 -48.05 -2.60
CA MET A 1 34.58 -47.69 -2.85
C MET A 1 33.98 -46.68 -1.84
N ARG A 2 34.65 -46.38 -0.75
CA ARG A 2 34.14 -45.40 0.23
C ARG A 2 34.52 -43.93 -0.06
N GLY A 3 35.41 -43.67 -1.03
CA GLY A 3 35.81 -42.31 -1.42
C GLY A 3 34.95 -41.66 -2.52
N PHE A 4 34.23 -42.45 -3.28
CA PHE A 4 33.44 -41.96 -4.41
C PHE A 4 32.11 -41.34 -3.98
N SER A 5 31.54 -41.77 -2.85
CA SER A 5 30.29 -41.22 -2.32
C SER A 5 30.44 -39.83 -1.70
N LEU A 6 31.67 -39.47 -1.25
CA LEU A 6 31.92 -38.18 -0.59
C LEU A 6 32.09 -37.05 -1.62
N LEU A 7 32.54 -37.39 -2.83
CA LEU A 7 32.73 -36.42 -3.92
C LEU A 7 31.40 -36.02 -4.61
N LEU A 8 30.38 -36.86 -4.48
CA LEU A 8 29.07 -36.57 -5.10
C LEU A 8 28.21 -35.61 -4.27
N LEU A 9 28.51 -35.46 -2.98
CA LEU A 9 27.74 -34.58 -2.08
C LEU A 9 28.19 -33.11 -2.12
N ILE A 10 29.33 -32.81 -2.73
CA ILE A 10 29.87 -31.45 -2.82
C ILE A 10 29.36 -30.72 -4.11
N ALA A 11 28.86 -31.48 -5.07
CA ALA A 11 28.44 -30.93 -6.38
C ALA A 11 27.04 -30.33 -6.42
N THR A 12 26.26 -30.43 -5.35
CA THR A 12 24.86 -29.96 -5.34
C THR A 12 24.63 -28.59 -4.66
N SER A 13 25.70 -27.94 -4.18
CA SER A 13 25.60 -26.67 -3.44
C SER A 13 25.74 -25.41 -4.30
N THR A 14 25.90 -25.51 -5.62
CA THR A 14 26.21 -24.35 -6.48
C THR A 14 25.11 -23.92 -7.43
N MET A 15 23.87 -24.32 -7.21
CA MET A 15 22.74 -23.89 -8.03
C MET A 15 21.79 -22.98 -7.25
N LEU A 16 22.31 -21.87 -6.76
CA LEU A 16 21.51 -20.67 -6.46
C LEU A 16 22.08 -19.51 -7.30
N PRO A 17 21.78 -19.44 -8.59
CA PRO A 17 22.22 -18.34 -9.44
C PRO A 17 21.13 -17.26 -9.52
N GLY A 18 20.70 -16.72 -8.42
CA GLY A 18 19.63 -15.73 -8.50
C GLY A 18 19.95 -14.37 -7.87
N CYS A 19 20.72 -14.40 -6.79
CA CYS A 19 20.92 -13.18 -6.02
C CYS A 19 22.32 -12.56 -6.14
N VAL A 20 23.32 -13.31 -6.62
CA VAL A 20 24.69 -12.80 -6.69
C VAL A 20 24.96 -12.05 -8.01
N GLY A 21 24.29 -12.43 -9.11
CA GLY A 21 24.45 -11.77 -10.41
C GLY A 21 24.01 -10.31 -10.38
N THR A 22 22.97 -9.99 -9.65
CA THR A 22 22.45 -8.61 -9.54
C THR A 22 23.37 -7.68 -8.77
N LEU A 23 24.08 -8.21 -7.75
CA LEU A 23 25.05 -7.43 -6.97
C LEU A 23 26.36 -7.19 -7.72
N VAL A 24 26.78 -8.16 -8.56
CA VAL A 24 28.01 -8.03 -9.35
C VAL A 24 27.80 -7.08 -10.53
N ASP A 25 26.63 -7.11 -11.16
CA ASP A 25 26.28 -6.17 -12.24
C ASP A 25 26.19 -4.72 -11.73
N VAL A 26 25.67 -4.52 -10.52
CA VAL A 26 25.65 -3.18 -9.89
C VAL A 26 27.06 -2.70 -9.54
N ALA A 27 27.99 -3.59 -9.19
CA ALA A 27 29.37 -3.23 -8.88
C ALA A 27 30.21 -2.93 -10.12
N THR A 28 29.84 -3.44 -11.29
CA THR A 28 30.55 -3.22 -12.57
C THR A 28 29.99 -2.07 -13.41
N LEU A 29 28.80 -1.56 -13.07
CA LEU A 29 28.29 -0.34 -13.67
C LEU A 29 29.18 0.85 -13.24
N PRO A 30 29.56 1.74 -14.17
CA PRO A 30 30.26 2.96 -13.79
C PRO A 30 29.44 3.70 -12.71
N VAL A 31 30.11 4.02 -11.61
CA VAL A 31 29.50 4.56 -10.36
C VAL A 31 28.47 5.68 -10.62
N ARG A 32 28.63 6.42 -11.69
CA ARG A 32 27.69 7.48 -12.10
C ARG A 32 26.34 6.97 -12.63
N ALA A 33 26.31 5.82 -13.34
CA ALA A 33 25.06 5.27 -13.85
C ALA A 33 24.30 4.52 -12.75
N GLY A 34 25.01 3.82 -11.85
CA GLY A 34 24.43 3.15 -10.69
C GLY A 34 23.82 4.13 -9.69
N ALA A 35 24.50 5.24 -9.38
CA ALA A 35 23.98 6.29 -8.51
C ALA A 35 22.69 6.94 -9.07
N LYS A 36 22.64 7.23 -10.37
CA LYS A 36 21.44 7.77 -11.02
C LYS A 36 20.26 6.78 -11.05
N ALA A 37 20.53 5.50 -11.29
CA ALA A 37 19.48 4.47 -11.28
C ALA A 37 18.87 4.28 -9.89
N VAL A 38 19.68 4.28 -8.84
CA VAL A 38 19.23 4.21 -7.44
C VAL A 38 18.47 5.47 -7.06
N GLU A 39 18.94 6.64 -7.45
CA GLU A 39 18.29 7.92 -7.18
C GLU A 39 16.91 8.02 -7.87
N LEU A 40 16.80 7.64 -9.14
CA LEU A 40 15.53 7.58 -9.86
C LEU A 40 14.54 6.57 -9.26
N ALA A 41 15.00 5.38 -8.86
CA ALA A 41 14.17 4.37 -8.21
C ALA A 41 13.67 4.85 -6.84
N THR A 42 14.51 5.50 -6.04
CA THR A 42 14.16 6.05 -4.73
C THR A 42 13.19 7.22 -4.86
N THR A 43 13.42 8.14 -5.81
CA THR A 43 12.52 9.27 -6.07
C THR A 43 11.16 8.81 -6.54
N SER A 44 11.08 7.84 -7.45
CA SER A 44 9.82 7.25 -7.93
C SER A 44 9.03 6.59 -6.81
N GLN A 45 9.69 5.91 -5.88
CA GLN A 45 9.04 5.27 -4.75
C GLN A 45 8.53 6.30 -3.73
N ALA A 46 9.31 7.34 -3.45
CA ALA A 46 8.91 8.46 -2.59
C ALA A 46 7.70 9.22 -3.16
N GLU A 47 7.67 9.47 -4.47
CA GLU A 47 6.52 10.09 -5.15
C GLU A 47 5.26 9.20 -5.08
N ALA A 48 5.41 7.89 -5.26
CA ALA A 48 4.31 6.95 -5.14
C ALA A 48 3.73 6.91 -3.72
N ASP A 49 4.59 6.93 -2.70
CA ASP A 49 4.18 6.94 -1.30
C ASP A 49 3.52 8.27 -0.91
N GLU A 50 4.02 9.39 -1.41
CA GLU A 50 3.39 10.70 -1.21
C GLU A 50 2.02 10.78 -1.87
N ASN A 51 1.87 10.27 -3.09
CA ASN A 51 0.58 10.21 -3.78
C ASN A 51 -0.42 9.34 -3.03
N ARG A 52 0.01 8.18 -2.54
CA ARG A 52 -0.82 7.29 -1.71
C ARG A 52 -1.27 7.99 -0.43
N GLY A 53 -0.37 8.69 0.25
CA GLY A 53 -0.69 9.47 1.45
C GLY A 53 -1.69 10.59 1.18
N ARG A 54 -1.59 11.29 0.03
CA ARG A 54 -2.56 12.31 -0.38
C ARG A 54 -3.94 11.71 -0.67
N GLU A 55 -3.99 10.58 -1.35
CA GLU A 55 -5.25 9.88 -1.62
C GLU A 55 -5.93 9.42 -0.35
N LEU A 56 -5.17 8.88 0.59
CA LEU A 56 -5.70 8.45 1.88
C LEU A 56 -6.31 9.64 2.65
N ARG A 57 -5.59 10.74 2.78
CA ARG A 57 -6.11 11.96 3.43
C ARG A 57 -7.39 12.48 2.79
N LYS A 58 -7.51 12.43 1.46
CA LYS A 58 -8.75 12.82 0.78
C LYS A 58 -9.93 11.92 1.13
N ARG A 59 -9.69 10.61 1.24
CA ARG A 59 -10.72 9.65 1.65
C ARG A 59 -11.15 9.86 3.10
N GLU A 60 -10.22 10.06 3.99
CA GLU A 60 -10.48 10.38 5.40
C GLU A 60 -11.28 11.69 5.55
N GLU A 61 -10.89 12.73 4.82
CA GLU A 61 -11.61 14.01 4.81
C GLU A 61 -13.04 13.85 4.28
N ARG A 62 -13.22 13.08 3.19
CA ARG A 62 -14.53 12.77 2.63
C ARG A 62 -15.38 11.99 3.61
N LEU A 63 -14.83 10.97 4.26
CA LEU A 63 -15.49 10.20 5.30
C LEU A 63 -15.97 11.11 6.43
N GLY A 64 -15.11 11.97 6.95
CA GLY A 64 -15.48 12.91 8.00
C GLY A 64 -16.59 13.90 7.61
N LYS A 65 -16.65 14.32 6.34
CA LYS A 65 -17.76 15.14 5.82
C LYS A 65 -19.08 14.36 5.77
N LEU A 66 -19.02 13.12 5.30
CA LEU A 66 -20.19 12.24 5.21
C LEU A 66 -20.74 11.87 6.58
N GLU A 67 -19.90 11.58 7.55
CA GLU A 67 -20.32 11.30 8.92
C GLU A 67 -21.04 12.49 9.56
N ARG A 68 -20.52 13.69 9.38
CA ARG A 68 -21.20 14.92 9.86
C ARG A 68 -22.53 15.17 9.16
N ALA A 69 -22.60 14.94 7.84
CA ALA A 69 -23.83 15.05 7.07
C ALA A 69 -24.85 14.01 7.52
N TYR A 70 -24.44 12.76 7.68
CA TYR A 70 -25.26 11.67 8.18
C TYR A 70 -25.85 11.98 9.57
N ALA A 71 -25.04 12.42 10.51
CA ALA A 71 -25.49 12.77 11.85
C ALA A 71 -26.58 13.87 11.82
N LYS A 72 -26.37 14.89 10.99
CA LYS A 72 -27.34 15.99 10.80
C LYS A 72 -28.63 15.52 10.13
N GLN A 73 -28.53 14.71 9.11
CA GLN A 73 -29.68 14.16 8.37
C GLN A 73 -30.48 13.20 9.25
N ARG A 74 -29.78 12.34 10.01
CA ARG A 74 -30.42 11.41 10.95
C ARG A 74 -31.27 12.16 11.98
N LYS A 75 -30.73 13.22 12.57
CA LYS A 75 -31.49 14.05 13.53
C LYS A 75 -32.74 14.65 12.90
N LYS A 76 -32.66 15.19 11.68
CA LYS A 76 -33.82 15.72 10.97
C LYS A 76 -34.83 14.63 10.58
N CYS A 77 -34.35 13.43 10.30
CA CYS A 77 -35.21 12.27 10.05
C CYS A 77 -36.00 11.89 11.30
N GLU A 78 -35.34 11.87 12.47
CA GLU A 78 -35.97 11.65 13.79
C GLU A 78 -37.02 12.72 14.08
N ASP A 79 -36.82 13.97 13.64
CA ASP A 79 -37.79 15.09 13.74
C ASP A 79 -38.93 14.98 12.72
N GLY A 80 -38.99 13.95 11.89
CA GLY A 80 -40.10 13.65 10.99
C GLY A 80 -39.92 14.04 9.51
N SER A 81 -38.70 14.41 9.08
CA SER A 81 -38.42 14.73 7.69
C SER A 81 -38.07 13.48 6.88
N GLU A 82 -39.03 13.02 6.03
CA GLU A 82 -38.81 11.89 5.11
C GLU A 82 -37.61 12.09 4.18
N LYS A 83 -37.49 13.31 3.62
CA LYS A 83 -36.35 13.65 2.76
C LYS A 83 -35.01 13.47 3.49
N ALA A 84 -34.94 13.89 4.74
CA ALA A 84 -33.71 13.72 5.55
C ALA A 84 -33.44 12.24 5.86
N CYS A 85 -34.49 11.41 5.96
CA CYS A 85 -34.30 9.96 6.10
C CYS A 85 -33.69 9.32 4.85
N GLU A 86 -34.10 9.72 3.66
CA GLU A 86 -33.51 9.26 2.41
C GLU A 86 -32.07 9.72 2.24
N GLU A 87 -31.79 11.00 2.53
CA GLU A 87 -30.44 11.56 2.52
C GLU A 87 -29.52 10.86 3.52
N ALA A 88 -30.01 10.53 4.71
CA ALA A 88 -29.25 9.78 5.71
C ALA A 88 -28.90 8.36 5.23
N ARG A 89 -29.83 7.66 4.57
CA ARG A 89 -29.56 6.35 3.97
C ARG A 89 -28.51 6.42 2.88
N ALA A 90 -28.58 7.44 2.01
CA ALA A 90 -27.60 7.65 0.96
C ALA A 90 -26.19 7.94 1.53
N SER A 91 -26.10 8.84 2.52
CA SER A 91 -24.83 9.12 3.20
C SER A 91 -24.25 7.90 3.92
N TYR A 92 -25.09 7.10 4.54
CA TYR A 92 -24.68 5.85 5.18
C TYR A 92 -24.13 4.83 4.18
N ALA A 93 -24.78 4.64 3.05
CA ALA A 93 -24.32 3.76 1.99
C ALA A 93 -22.93 4.19 1.48
N GLU A 94 -22.72 5.48 1.24
CA GLU A 94 -21.44 6.03 0.80
C GLU A 94 -20.34 5.85 1.86
N ILE A 95 -20.67 6.01 3.15
CA ILE A 95 -19.75 5.72 4.26
C ILE A 95 -19.30 4.25 4.22
N GLN A 96 -20.23 3.31 4.01
CA GLN A 96 -19.92 1.88 3.94
C GLN A 96 -19.03 1.52 2.74
N GLU A 97 -19.11 2.25 1.65
CA GLU A 97 -18.22 2.06 0.49
C GLU A 97 -16.80 2.59 0.75
N ILE A 98 -16.66 3.69 1.50
CA ILE A 98 -15.37 4.31 1.76
C ILE A 98 -14.60 3.62 2.87
N LEU A 99 -15.28 3.19 3.94
CA LEU A 99 -14.65 2.60 5.12
C LEU A 99 -13.63 1.49 4.82
N PRO A 100 -13.93 0.48 4.00
CA PRO A 100 -12.97 -0.59 3.71
C PRO A 100 -11.76 -0.14 2.88
N THR A 101 -11.80 1.07 2.31
CA THR A 101 -10.68 1.64 1.54
C THR A 101 -9.68 2.42 2.39
N ILE A 102 -10.00 2.63 3.67
CA ILE A 102 -9.14 3.30 4.64
C ILE A 102 -8.53 2.23 5.56
N PRO A 103 -7.19 2.10 5.61
CA PRO A 103 -6.55 1.17 6.52
C PRO A 103 -6.95 1.48 7.97
N ALA A 104 -7.25 0.44 8.74
CA ALA A 104 -7.41 0.59 10.19
C ALA A 104 -6.08 1.05 10.81
N GLU A 105 -6.16 1.98 11.75
CA GLU A 105 -4.98 2.32 12.54
C GLU A 105 -4.54 1.09 13.34
N PRO A 106 -3.23 0.80 13.42
CA PRO A 106 -2.77 -0.29 14.27
C PRO A 106 -3.14 0.04 15.73
N ASP A 107 -3.76 -0.91 16.39
CA ASP A 107 -4.03 -0.81 17.82
C ASP A 107 -2.69 -0.70 18.58
N ASP A 108 -2.44 0.42 19.24
CA ASP A 108 -1.28 0.64 20.12
C ASP A 108 -1.39 -0.16 21.43
#